data_5fecf867f4588b751f8d223ffb5ee2e3
#
_entry.id   5fecf867f4588b751f8d223ffb5ee2e3
#
_cell.length_a   1.000
_cell.length_b   1.000
_cell.length_c   1.000
_cell.angle_alpha   90.00
_cell.angle_beta   90.00
_cell.angle_gamma   90.00
#
_symmetry.space_group_name_H-M   'P 1'
#
loop_
_entity.id
_entity.type
_entity.pdbx_description
1 polymer ?
#
loop_
_entity_poly.entity_id
_entity_poly.type
_entity_poly.pdbx_seq_one_letter_code
_entity_poly.pdbx_strand_id
1 'polypeptide(L)'
;CIRLAMYTAEYGGYCAGGDKEQLKQLVRDGVSYATELGMYVIVDWHILSDYDPNQNKDEAIAFFREMAEVFADNDNVLYEICNEPNGGTSWDSIKSYAEEVIPVIRAQKPNAVILVGTPTWSQEIDKAAASPLDDSNVMYTLHFYAGTHKDDLRNRLETCVQNGLPVFVSEFGMCDASGNGTNDFVSTTKWLDLLNKYQISFCCWNLANKDESSSVFKASSTALSDWTDDDFNESGRWIRDYFRGMPQK
;
A
#
# COMPACT_ATOMS: atom_id res chain seq x y z
N CYS A 1 -4.79 1.96 10.13
CA CYS A 1 -4.07 2.64 9.03
C CYS A 1 -4.95 2.73 7.80
N ILE A 2 -4.87 3.83 7.07
CA ILE A 2 -5.47 4.00 5.74
C ILE A 2 -4.37 4.28 4.72
N ARG A 3 -4.53 3.81 3.48
CA ARG A 3 -3.60 4.02 2.37
C ARG A 3 -4.26 4.86 1.30
N LEU A 4 -3.61 5.95 0.91
CA LEU A 4 -4.07 6.88 -0.11
C LEU A 4 -3.36 6.57 -1.42
N ALA A 5 -3.98 5.77 -2.26
CA ALA A 5 -3.45 5.31 -3.53
C ALA A 5 -3.53 6.43 -4.57
N MET A 6 -2.48 7.24 -4.69
CA MET A 6 -2.40 8.29 -5.71
C MET A 6 -1.84 7.72 -7.01
N TYR A 7 -2.72 7.35 -7.92
CA TYR A 7 -2.35 6.80 -9.23
C TYR A 7 -1.48 7.74 -10.04
N THR A 8 -0.44 7.19 -10.65
CA THR A 8 0.48 7.92 -11.53
C THR A 8 0.04 7.88 -12.98
N ALA A 9 -0.32 6.72 -13.50
CA ALA A 9 -0.63 6.50 -14.92
C ALA A 9 -2.13 6.28 -15.19
N GLU A 10 -2.86 5.55 -14.33
CA GLU A 10 -4.26 5.20 -14.55
C GLU A 10 -5.23 6.28 -14.08
N TYR A 11 -6.46 6.23 -14.57
CA TYR A 11 -7.62 7.02 -14.12
C TYR A 11 -7.40 8.54 -14.13
N GLY A 12 -6.63 9.06 -15.09
CA GLY A 12 -6.24 10.47 -15.10
C GLY A 12 -5.26 10.79 -13.97
N GLY A 13 -4.32 9.88 -13.74
CA GLY A 13 -3.32 9.96 -12.69
C GLY A 13 -2.35 11.12 -12.84
N TYR A 14 -1.55 11.31 -11.83
CA TYR A 14 -0.66 12.45 -11.62
C TYR A 14 0.31 12.70 -12.80
N CYS A 15 0.80 11.64 -13.44
CA CYS A 15 1.71 11.69 -14.61
C CYS A 15 0.98 11.52 -15.96
N ALA A 16 -0.35 11.29 -15.95
CA ALA A 16 -1.16 11.00 -17.13
C ALA A 16 -2.20 12.09 -17.42
N GLY A 17 -1.86 13.35 -17.14
CA GLY A 17 -2.69 14.52 -17.47
C GLY A 17 -3.73 14.87 -16.41
N GLY A 18 -3.69 14.25 -15.23
CA GLY A 18 -4.52 14.62 -14.09
C GLY A 18 -4.16 16.01 -13.55
N ASP A 19 -5.13 16.64 -12.88
CA ASP A 19 -4.88 17.89 -12.17
C ASP A 19 -4.03 17.63 -10.92
N LYS A 20 -2.73 17.90 -11.03
CA LYS A 20 -1.75 17.63 -9.96
C LYS A 20 -2.08 18.34 -8.66
N GLU A 21 -2.58 19.58 -8.72
CA GLU A 21 -2.93 20.32 -7.51
C GLU A 21 -4.16 19.73 -6.83
N GLN A 22 -5.17 19.33 -7.60
CA GLN A 22 -6.33 18.64 -7.06
C GLN A 22 -5.94 17.29 -6.44
N LEU A 23 -5.10 16.51 -7.10
CA LEU A 23 -4.64 15.21 -6.58
C LEU A 23 -3.84 15.37 -5.28
N LYS A 24 -2.93 16.36 -5.22
CA LYS A 24 -2.22 16.70 -3.98
C LYS A 24 -3.17 17.17 -2.87
N GLN A 25 -4.21 17.93 -3.23
CA GLN A 25 -5.21 18.37 -2.24
C GLN A 25 -5.99 17.18 -1.67
N LEU A 26 -6.37 16.20 -2.48
CA LEU A 26 -7.00 14.96 -2.00
C LEU A 26 -6.10 14.19 -1.02
N VAL A 27 -4.79 14.15 -1.29
CA VAL A 27 -3.82 13.56 -0.35
C VAL A 27 -3.78 14.35 0.96
N ARG A 28 -3.73 15.68 0.91
CA ARG A 28 -3.75 16.54 2.11
C ARG A 28 -5.02 16.33 2.94
N ASP A 29 -6.16 16.29 2.28
CA ASP A 29 -7.46 16.08 2.94
C ASP A 29 -7.51 14.68 3.60
N GLY A 30 -7.05 13.65 2.89
CA GLY A 30 -6.97 12.29 3.42
C GLY A 30 -6.06 12.17 4.65
N VAL A 31 -4.91 12.84 4.63
CA VAL A 31 -4.01 12.91 5.79
C VAL A 31 -4.66 13.65 6.95
N SER A 32 -5.34 14.77 6.69
CA SER A 32 -6.06 15.52 7.73
C SER A 32 -7.12 14.66 8.42
N TYR A 33 -7.98 14.00 7.64
CA TYR A 33 -9.02 13.13 8.19
C TYR A 33 -8.44 11.94 8.97
N ALA A 34 -7.38 11.31 8.47
CA ALA A 34 -6.73 10.22 9.18
C ALA A 34 -6.14 10.70 10.52
N THR A 35 -5.52 11.88 10.53
CA THR A 35 -4.95 12.50 11.73
C THR A 35 -6.02 12.83 12.77
N GLU A 36 -7.14 13.42 12.35
CA GLU A 36 -8.28 13.72 13.23
C GLU A 36 -8.87 12.46 13.86
N LEU A 37 -8.85 11.34 13.13
CA LEU A 37 -9.34 10.04 13.59
C LEU A 37 -8.29 9.25 14.39
N GLY A 38 -7.09 9.77 14.61
CA GLY A 38 -5.99 9.08 15.29
C GLY A 38 -5.46 7.87 14.52
N MET A 39 -5.56 7.87 13.19
CA MET A 39 -5.10 6.79 12.32
C MET A 39 -3.72 7.09 11.74
N TYR A 40 -2.93 6.04 11.51
CA TYR A 40 -1.80 6.12 10.59
C TYR A 40 -2.30 6.23 9.14
N VAL A 41 -1.53 6.91 8.30
CA VAL A 41 -1.84 7.11 6.89
C VAL A 41 -0.61 6.88 6.02
N ILE A 42 -0.78 6.12 4.94
CA ILE A 42 0.26 5.89 3.93
C ILE A 42 -0.04 6.80 2.75
N VAL A 43 0.92 7.67 2.42
CA VAL A 43 0.93 8.44 1.17
C VAL A 43 1.65 7.61 0.13
N ASP A 44 0.90 7.09 -0.83
CA ASP A 44 1.36 6.10 -1.80
C ASP A 44 1.47 6.69 -3.21
N TRP A 45 2.68 6.61 -3.77
CA TRP A 45 2.96 6.86 -5.19
C TRP A 45 2.60 5.59 -5.97
N HIS A 46 1.34 5.56 -6.47
CA HIS A 46 0.70 4.36 -6.95
C HIS A 46 1.03 4.06 -8.42
N ILE A 47 2.27 3.59 -8.66
CA ILE A 47 2.69 3.11 -9.98
C ILE A 47 2.06 1.74 -10.28
N LEU A 48 1.70 1.49 -11.53
CA LEU A 48 1.17 0.21 -12.00
C LEU A 48 1.54 -0.05 -13.46
N SER A 49 0.90 0.60 -14.45
CA SER A 49 1.24 0.43 -15.87
C SER A 49 2.44 1.27 -16.33
N ASP A 50 2.97 2.11 -15.50
CA ASP A 50 4.29 2.74 -15.66
C ASP A 50 5.46 1.88 -15.18
N TYR A 51 5.22 0.65 -14.75
CA TYR A 51 6.13 -0.47 -14.51
C TYR A 51 7.33 -0.15 -13.61
N ASP A 52 8.26 0.70 -14.10
CA ASP A 52 9.51 1.07 -13.42
C ASP A 52 9.35 2.45 -12.77
N PRO A 53 9.56 2.59 -11.44
CA PRO A 53 9.41 3.88 -10.76
C PRO A 53 10.35 4.97 -11.31
N ASN A 54 11.44 4.60 -11.98
CA ASN A 54 12.35 5.55 -12.63
C ASN A 54 11.69 6.28 -13.81
N GLN A 55 10.62 5.74 -14.39
CA GLN A 55 9.94 6.36 -15.53
C GLN A 55 9.43 7.78 -15.21
N ASN A 56 8.91 7.97 -13.99
CA ASN A 56 8.38 9.24 -13.51
C ASN A 56 9.13 9.75 -12.26
N LYS A 57 10.42 9.43 -12.14
CA LYS A 57 11.22 9.72 -10.94
C LYS A 57 11.26 11.21 -10.58
N ASP A 58 11.46 12.10 -11.54
CA ASP A 58 11.53 13.53 -11.27
C ASP A 58 10.21 14.08 -10.70
N GLU A 59 9.09 13.56 -11.17
CA GLU A 59 7.75 13.88 -10.64
C GLU A 59 7.56 13.33 -9.23
N ALA A 60 8.03 12.10 -8.96
CA ALA A 60 8.00 11.52 -7.62
C ALA A 60 8.84 12.34 -6.63
N ILE A 61 10.06 12.76 -7.03
CA ILE A 61 10.94 13.62 -6.24
C ILE A 61 10.25 14.96 -5.91
N ALA A 62 9.62 15.59 -6.90
CA ALA A 62 8.89 16.84 -6.69
C ALA A 62 7.70 16.66 -5.73
N PHE A 63 6.92 15.60 -5.93
CA PHE A 63 5.76 15.26 -5.11
C PHE A 63 6.17 14.98 -3.65
N PHE A 64 7.13 14.09 -3.42
CA PHE A 64 7.53 13.73 -2.06
C PHE A 64 8.25 14.87 -1.34
N ARG A 65 8.98 15.74 -2.04
CA ARG A 65 9.54 16.95 -1.43
C ARG A 65 8.45 17.83 -0.83
N GLU A 66 7.40 18.12 -1.61
CA GLU A 66 6.28 18.93 -1.17
C GLU A 66 5.48 18.23 -0.06
N MET A 67 5.14 16.96 -0.24
CA MET A 67 4.34 16.25 0.77
C MET A 67 5.10 16.06 2.09
N ALA A 68 6.40 15.78 2.06
CA ALA A 68 7.20 15.68 3.27
C ALA A 68 7.34 17.02 4.01
N GLU A 69 7.41 18.14 3.28
CA GLU A 69 7.38 19.48 3.86
C GLU A 69 6.01 19.79 4.50
N VAL A 70 4.93 19.55 3.77
CA VAL A 70 3.56 19.78 4.26
C VAL A 70 3.24 18.97 5.51
N PHE A 71 3.72 17.72 5.57
CA PHE A 71 3.45 16.80 6.69
C PHE A 71 4.61 16.68 7.68
N ALA A 72 5.51 17.65 7.73
CA ALA A 72 6.70 17.61 8.61
C ALA A 72 6.33 17.36 10.09
N ASP A 73 5.23 17.93 10.56
CA ASP A 73 4.73 17.80 11.93
C ASP A 73 3.76 16.64 12.15
N ASN A 74 3.45 15.86 11.12
CA ASN A 74 2.52 14.72 11.19
C ASN A 74 3.26 13.40 11.47
N ASP A 75 3.26 12.92 12.70
CA ASP A 75 3.96 11.68 13.10
C ASP A 75 3.23 10.39 12.68
N ASN A 76 2.02 10.50 12.16
CA ASN A 76 1.19 9.40 11.70
C ASN A 76 1.31 9.13 10.18
N VAL A 77 2.17 9.86 9.45
CA VAL A 77 2.35 9.71 8.00
C VAL A 77 3.50 8.77 7.68
N LEU A 78 3.22 7.76 6.87
CA LEU A 78 4.18 6.87 6.22
C LEU A 78 4.23 7.20 4.73
N TYR A 79 5.37 6.98 4.08
CA TYR A 79 5.56 7.27 2.66
C TYR A 79 5.84 5.99 1.89
N GLU A 80 4.94 5.58 1.00
CA GLU A 80 5.16 4.47 0.07
C GLU A 80 5.63 5.04 -1.27
N ILE A 81 6.93 4.86 -1.56
CA ILE A 81 7.55 5.56 -2.68
C ILE A 81 7.33 4.90 -4.03
N CYS A 82 6.87 3.66 -4.06
CA CYS A 82 6.42 2.97 -5.28
C CYS A 82 5.52 1.79 -4.91
N ASN A 83 4.32 1.74 -5.49
CA ASN A 83 3.31 0.71 -5.23
C ASN A 83 3.73 -0.68 -5.73
N GLU A 84 3.70 -0.89 -7.04
CA GLU A 84 3.85 -2.20 -7.67
C GLU A 84 4.79 -2.18 -8.88
N PRO A 85 6.12 -2.08 -8.67
CA PRO A 85 7.07 -2.25 -9.76
C PRO A 85 6.89 -3.60 -10.45
N ASN A 86 6.80 -3.60 -11.78
CA ASN A 86 6.49 -4.79 -12.56
C ASN A 86 7.10 -4.75 -13.96
N GLY A 87 6.61 -5.54 -14.93
CA GLY A 87 7.11 -5.51 -16.30
C GLY A 87 8.57 -5.94 -16.47
N GLY A 88 9.14 -6.65 -15.49
CA GLY A 88 10.56 -7.05 -15.49
C GLY A 88 11.49 -6.05 -14.82
N THR A 89 10.95 -5.02 -14.16
CA THR A 89 11.72 -4.08 -13.35
C THR A 89 12.51 -4.81 -12.28
N SER A 90 13.84 -4.63 -12.25
CA SER A 90 14.72 -5.30 -11.30
C SER A 90 14.74 -4.60 -9.93
N TRP A 91 15.15 -5.33 -8.91
CA TRP A 91 15.41 -4.74 -7.59
C TRP A 91 16.50 -3.64 -7.65
N ASP A 92 17.52 -3.80 -8.46
CA ASP A 92 18.57 -2.79 -8.62
C ASP A 92 18.02 -1.48 -9.21
N SER A 93 17.05 -1.56 -10.15
CA SER A 93 16.37 -0.38 -10.69
C SER A 93 15.54 0.33 -9.61
N ILE A 94 14.78 -0.43 -8.81
CA ILE A 94 13.99 0.10 -7.70
C ILE A 94 14.90 0.72 -6.63
N LYS A 95 16.00 0.05 -6.31
CA LYS A 95 16.98 0.52 -5.33
C LYS A 95 17.60 1.85 -5.75
N SER A 96 17.99 1.97 -7.03
CA SER A 96 18.52 3.23 -7.59
C SER A 96 17.49 4.37 -7.49
N TYR A 97 16.22 4.11 -7.78
CA TYR A 97 15.13 5.07 -7.57
C TYR A 97 14.99 5.48 -6.10
N ALA A 98 14.95 4.50 -5.20
CA ALA A 98 14.78 4.73 -3.77
C ALA A 98 15.92 5.56 -3.17
N GLU A 99 17.18 5.31 -3.60
CA GLU A 99 18.37 6.05 -3.17
C GLU A 99 18.32 7.54 -3.56
N GLU A 100 17.52 7.93 -4.55
CA GLU A 100 17.32 9.33 -4.92
C GLU A 100 16.07 9.95 -4.24
N VAL A 101 15.01 9.20 -4.02
CA VAL A 101 13.76 9.70 -3.43
C VAL A 101 13.82 9.77 -1.90
N ILE A 102 14.38 8.76 -1.24
CA ILE A 102 14.46 8.71 0.23
C ILE A 102 15.13 9.94 0.83
N PRO A 103 16.29 10.43 0.34
CA PRO A 103 16.94 11.62 0.89
C PRO A 103 16.07 12.87 0.81
N VAL A 104 15.17 12.97 -0.18
CA VAL A 104 14.25 14.10 -0.32
C VAL A 104 13.23 14.13 0.82
N ILE A 105 12.69 12.97 1.20
CA ILE A 105 11.79 12.83 2.34
C ILE A 105 12.56 13.07 3.65
N ARG A 106 13.74 12.47 3.78
CA ARG A 106 14.60 12.59 4.98
C ARG A 106 14.99 14.03 5.29
N ALA A 107 15.15 14.87 4.27
CA ALA A 107 15.48 16.28 4.45
C ALA A 107 14.43 17.05 5.26
N GLN A 108 13.15 16.65 5.18
CA GLN A 108 12.04 17.24 5.91
C GLN A 108 11.61 16.40 7.13
N LYS A 109 11.67 15.09 7.02
CA LYS A 109 11.23 14.13 8.02
C LYS A 109 12.30 13.04 8.24
N PRO A 110 13.35 13.30 9.03
CA PRO A 110 14.50 12.38 9.16
C PRO A 110 14.13 10.97 9.62
N ASN A 111 13.09 10.83 10.44
CA ASN A 111 12.65 9.57 11.03
C ASN A 111 11.39 8.98 10.38
N ALA A 112 10.94 9.49 9.23
CA ALA A 112 9.76 8.93 8.55
C ALA A 112 9.92 7.43 8.28
N VAL A 113 8.85 6.67 8.42
CA VAL A 113 8.81 5.30 7.93
C VAL A 113 8.56 5.35 6.42
N ILE A 114 9.44 4.72 5.66
CA ILE A 114 9.37 4.66 4.20
C ILE A 114 9.11 3.23 3.77
N LEU A 115 8.10 3.05 2.93
CA LEU A 115 7.73 1.77 2.34
C LEU A 115 8.24 1.74 0.89
N VAL A 116 8.88 0.64 0.51
CA VAL A 116 9.47 0.47 -0.82
C VAL A 116 8.89 -0.77 -1.48
N GLY A 117 8.20 -0.58 -2.61
CA GLY A 117 7.72 -1.66 -3.44
C GLY A 117 8.83 -2.57 -3.94
N THR A 118 8.54 -3.84 -4.11
CA THR A 118 9.51 -4.84 -4.59
C THR A 118 9.13 -5.35 -5.98
N PRO A 119 10.02 -6.04 -6.72
CA PRO A 119 9.69 -6.51 -8.07
C PRO A 119 8.44 -7.41 -8.12
N THR A 120 7.89 -7.57 -9.34
CA THR A 120 6.78 -8.48 -9.63
C THR A 120 5.54 -8.16 -8.79
N TRP A 121 5.03 -6.90 -8.93
CA TRP A 121 3.87 -6.40 -8.18
C TRP A 121 4.05 -6.56 -6.66
N SER A 122 5.19 -6.10 -6.15
CA SER A 122 5.54 -6.16 -4.72
C SER A 122 5.47 -7.57 -4.11
N GLN A 123 5.96 -8.60 -4.84
CA GLN A 123 5.97 -10.00 -4.38
C GLN A 123 7.38 -10.53 -4.09
N GLU A 124 8.44 -9.93 -4.67
CA GLU A 124 9.81 -10.44 -4.58
C GLU A 124 10.63 -9.78 -3.46
N ILE A 125 10.11 -9.80 -2.24
CA ILE A 125 10.81 -9.25 -1.05
C ILE A 125 12.14 -9.95 -0.75
N ASP A 126 12.33 -11.18 -1.23
CA ASP A 126 13.60 -11.90 -1.14
C ASP A 126 14.73 -11.22 -1.91
N LYS A 127 14.44 -10.48 -2.99
CA LYS A 127 15.41 -9.68 -3.71
C LYS A 127 15.90 -8.51 -2.86
N ALA A 128 14.96 -7.84 -2.18
CA ALA A 128 15.30 -6.78 -1.23
C ALA A 128 16.07 -7.34 -0.03
N ALA A 129 15.70 -8.50 0.49
CA ALA A 129 16.41 -9.16 1.58
C ALA A 129 17.88 -9.51 1.22
N ALA A 130 18.14 -9.86 -0.05
CA ALA A 130 19.50 -10.17 -0.51
C ALA A 130 20.41 -8.93 -0.66
N SER A 131 19.83 -7.74 -0.87
CA SER A 131 20.57 -6.49 -1.04
C SER A 131 19.74 -5.30 -0.51
N PRO A 132 19.51 -5.18 0.80
CA PRO A 132 18.67 -4.13 1.34
C PRO A 132 19.21 -2.72 1.08
N LEU A 133 18.36 -1.71 1.23
CA LEU A 133 18.77 -0.32 1.26
C LEU A 133 19.58 -0.03 2.54
N ASP A 134 20.59 0.80 2.41
CA ASP A 134 21.41 1.26 3.54
C ASP A 134 20.76 2.53 4.15
N ASP A 135 19.57 2.38 4.69
CA ASP A 135 18.83 3.45 5.36
C ASP A 135 18.01 2.85 6.51
N SER A 136 17.83 3.64 7.57
CA SER A 136 16.99 3.27 8.72
C SER A 136 15.51 3.59 8.47
N ASN A 137 14.60 2.94 9.20
CA ASN A 137 13.15 3.13 9.08
C ASN A 137 12.61 2.91 7.65
N VAL A 138 13.22 2.00 6.90
CA VAL A 138 12.73 1.51 5.61
C VAL A 138 12.10 0.15 5.83
N MET A 139 10.92 -0.08 5.25
CA MET A 139 10.25 -1.37 5.19
C MET A 139 9.98 -1.73 3.73
N TYR A 140 9.94 -3.02 3.44
CA TYR A 140 9.70 -3.53 2.09
C TYR A 140 8.27 -4.02 1.96
N THR A 141 7.59 -3.63 0.88
CA THR A 141 6.20 -4.01 0.72
C THR A 141 6.05 -5.39 0.12
N LEU A 142 5.11 -6.15 0.66
CA LEU A 142 4.58 -7.36 0.06
C LEU A 142 3.10 -7.12 -0.25
N HIS A 143 2.70 -7.43 -1.50
CA HIS A 143 1.29 -7.46 -1.89
C HIS A 143 0.84 -8.89 -2.16
N PHE A 144 -0.38 -9.21 -1.78
CA PHE A 144 -0.97 -10.51 -2.11
C PHE A 144 -2.48 -10.41 -2.34
N TYR A 145 -2.97 -11.31 -3.15
CA TYR A 145 -4.40 -11.58 -3.33
C TYR A 145 -4.65 -13.04 -2.99
N ALA A 146 -5.45 -13.30 -1.96
CA ALA A 146 -5.57 -14.61 -1.34
C ALA A 146 -6.17 -15.67 -2.26
N GLY A 147 -6.95 -15.27 -3.26
CA GLY A 147 -7.44 -16.13 -4.32
C GLY A 147 -6.33 -16.71 -5.21
N THR A 148 -5.25 -15.93 -5.44
CA THR A 148 -4.12 -16.30 -6.30
C THR A 148 -2.91 -16.77 -5.52
N HIS A 149 -2.46 -15.99 -4.53
CA HIS A 149 -1.20 -16.18 -3.82
C HIS A 149 -1.36 -17.12 -2.62
N LYS A 150 -0.62 -18.21 -2.63
CA LYS A 150 -0.76 -19.30 -1.66
C LYS A 150 0.52 -19.52 -0.85
N ASP A 151 0.79 -20.78 -0.53
CA ASP A 151 1.87 -21.15 0.39
C ASP A 151 3.27 -20.74 -0.10
N ASP A 152 3.52 -20.72 -1.40
CA ASP A 152 4.84 -20.30 -1.93
C ASP A 152 5.18 -18.85 -1.53
N LEU A 153 4.22 -17.92 -1.67
CA LEU A 153 4.43 -16.53 -1.29
C LEU A 153 4.41 -16.35 0.24
N ARG A 154 3.55 -17.10 0.97
CA ARG A 154 3.56 -17.13 2.44
C ARG A 154 4.90 -17.62 3.00
N ASN A 155 5.47 -18.68 2.43
CA ASN A 155 6.77 -19.21 2.84
C ASN A 155 7.91 -18.23 2.54
N ARG A 156 7.84 -17.50 1.41
CA ARG A 156 8.78 -16.41 1.10
C ARG A 156 8.72 -15.32 2.17
N LEU A 157 7.52 -14.84 2.49
CA LEU A 157 7.33 -13.85 3.55
C LEU A 157 7.92 -14.35 4.88
N GLU A 158 7.52 -15.54 5.32
CA GLU A 158 7.98 -16.09 6.58
C GLU A 158 9.50 -16.20 6.64
N THR A 159 10.13 -16.68 5.57
CA THR A 159 11.59 -16.79 5.48
C THR A 159 12.27 -15.42 5.58
N CYS A 160 11.79 -14.42 4.85
CA CYS A 160 12.38 -13.08 4.88
C CYS A 160 12.25 -12.41 6.25
N VAL A 161 11.08 -12.53 6.89
CA VAL A 161 10.84 -11.94 8.21
C VAL A 161 11.66 -12.64 9.30
N GLN A 162 11.78 -13.97 9.24
CA GLN A 162 12.64 -14.72 10.18
C GLN A 162 14.11 -14.33 10.05
N ASN A 163 14.54 -13.87 8.88
CA ASN A 163 15.88 -13.35 8.65
C ASN A 163 16.01 -11.84 8.97
N GLY A 164 14.99 -11.23 9.55
CA GLY A 164 15.04 -9.86 10.05
C GLY A 164 14.65 -8.79 9.03
N LEU A 165 14.11 -9.14 7.86
CA LEU A 165 13.62 -8.13 6.91
C LEU A 165 12.37 -7.43 7.46
N PRO A 166 12.37 -6.09 7.58
CA PRO A 166 11.16 -5.35 7.95
C PRO A 166 10.19 -5.31 6.78
N VAL A 167 9.02 -5.93 6.94
CA VAL A 167 8.00 -6.02 5.89
C VAL A 167 6.71 -5.34 6.33
N PHE A 168 6.05 -4.67 5.39
CA PHE A 168 4.69 -4.14 5.51
C PHE A 168 3.84 -4.69 4.36
N VAL A 169 2.65 -5.19 4.63
CA VAL A 169 1.69 -5.57 3.60
C VAL A 169 0.79 -4.35 3.32
N SER A 170 1.26 -3.45 2.46
CA SER A 170 0.55 -2.20 2.18
C SER A 170 -0.69 -2.39 1.30
N GLU A 171 -0.82 -3.56 0.66
CA GLU A 171 -2.01 -3.94 -0.08
C GLU A 171 -2.26 -5.46 -0.03
N PHE A 172 -3.50 -5.87 0.26
CA PHE A 172 -3.93 -7.24 0.02
C PHE A 172 -5.40 -7.31 -0.36
N GLY A 173 -5.75 -8.30 -1.18
CA GLY A 173 -7.13 -8.64 -1.54
C GLY A 173 -7.50 -10.07 -1.16
N MET A 174 -8.79 -10.34 -1.06
CA MET A 174 -9.33 -11.68 -0.73
C MET A 174 -9.63 -12.51 -1.98
N CYS A 175 -9.88 -11.83 -3.11
CA CYS A 175 -10.16 -12.42 -4.42
C CYS A 175 -8.87 -12.79 -5.17
N ASP A 176 -8.96 -12.97 -6.49
CA ASP A 176 -7.77 -13.18 -7.32
C ASP A 176 -7.00 -11.86 -7.60
N ALA A 177 -5.81 -11.99 -8.20
CA ALA A 177 -4.89 -10.87 -8.43
C ALA A 177 -5.38 -9.83 -9.45
N SER A 178 -6.52 -10.05 -10.09
CA SER A 178 -7.17 -9.02 -10.91
C SER A 178 -7.94 -7.98 -10.08
N GLY A 179 -8.07 -8.20 -8.78
CA GLY A 179 -8.95 -7.42 -7.90
C GLY A 179 -10.42 -7.89 -7.96
N ASN A 180 -10.71 -8.94 -8.72
CA ASN A 180 -12.04 -9.46 -8.95
C ASN A 180 -12.11 -10.99 -8.74
N GLY A 181 -13.22 -11.64 -9.11
CA GLY A 181 -13.41 -13.07 -8.96
C GLY A 181 -13.87 -13.51 -7.57
N THR A 182 -13.70 -14.78 -7.25
CA THR A 182 -14.17 -15.35 -5.98
C THR A 182 -13.24 -15.04 -4.82
N ASN A 183 -13.81 -14.58 -3.70
CA ASN A 183 -13.06 -14.37 -2.47
C ASN A 183 -12.70 -15.72 -1.83
N ASP A 184 -11.43 -15.92 -1.49
CA ASP A 184 -10.92 -17.08 -0.76
C ASP A 184 -10.66 -16.73 0.71
N PHE A 185 -11.70 -16.78 1.52
CA PHE A 185 -11.60 -16.45 2.95
C PHE A 185 -10.76 -17.43 3.76
N VAL A 186 -10.67 -18.69 3.31
CA VAL A 186 -9.81 -19.70 3.95
C VAL A 186 -8.34 -19.33 3.77
N SER A 187 -7.96 -18.98 2.55
CA SER A 187 -6.59 -18.52 2.26
C SER A 187 -6.32 -17.16 2.91
N THR A 188 -7.30 -16.25 2.94
CA THR A 188 -7.19 -14.96 3.63
C THR A 188 -6.90 -15.15 5.12
N THR A 189 -7.63 -16.04 5.79
CA THR A 189 -7.38 -16.36 7.21
C THR A 189 -5.95 -16.83 7.44
N LYS A 190 -5.45 -17.75 6.60
CA LYS A 190 -4.06 -18.22 6.70
C LYS A 190 -3.03 -17.10 6.53
N TRP A 191 -3.30 -16.15 5.62
CA TRP A 191 -2.47 -14.96 5.46
C TRP A 191 -2.47 -14.09 6.72
N LEU A 192 -3.66 -13.74 7.23
CA LEU A 192 -3.76 -12.87 8.39
C LEU A 192 -3.23 -13.52 9.66
N ASP A 193 -3.37 -14.83 9.83
CA ASP A 193 -2.73 -15.58 10.92
C ASP A 193 -1.20 -15.47 10.86
N LEU A 194 -0.61 -15.57 9.64
CA LEU A 194 0.83 -15.38 9.44
C LEU A 194 1.25 -13.94 9.76
N LEU A 195 0.51 -12.93 9.28
CA LEU A 195 0.80 -11.53 9.56
C LEU A 195 0.72 -11.25 11.07
N ASN A 196 -0.31 -11.75 11.75
CA ASN A 196 -0.46 -11.61 13.20
C ASN A 196 0.67 -12.30 13.98
N LYS A 197 1.08 -13.50 13.55
CA LYS A 197 2.19 -14.26 14.17
C LYS A 197 3.47 -13.43 14.21
N TYR A 198 3.77 -12.69 13.15
CA TYR A 198 4.98 -11.88 13.02
C TYR A 198 4.75 -10.39 13.26
N GLN A 199 3.55 -9.99 13.70
CA GLN A 199 3.17 -8.60 13.95
C GLN A 199 3.38 -7.67 12.75
N ILE A 200 3.09 -8.18 11.55
CA ILE A 200 3.22 -7.43 10.30
C ILE A 200 1.95 -6.59 10.10
N SER A 201 2.14 -5.30 9.91
CA SER A 201 1.05 -4.36 9.59
C SER A 201 0.54 -4.57 8.17
N PHE A 202 -0.76 -4.31 7.95
CA PHE A 202 -1.39 -4.52 6.65
C PHE A 202 -2.53 -3.54 6.36
N CYS A 203 -2.79 -3.31 5.07
CA CYS A 203 -3.97 -2.59 4.55
C CYS A 203 -4.74 -3.47 3.57
N CYS A 204 -6.07 -3.51 3.71
CA CYS A 204 -6.95 -4.22 2.78
C CYS A 204 -7.26 -3.35 1.56
N TRP A 205 -7.21 -3.92 0.39
CA TRP A 205 -7.67 -3.34 -0.86
C TRP A 205 -9.10 -3.77 -1.15
N ASN A 206 -10.08 -2.87 -1.39
CA ASN A 206 -9.98 -1.43 -1.34
C ASN A 206 -11.26 -0.79 -0.73
N LEU A 207 -11.13 0.38 -0.11
CA LEU A 207 -12.25 1.17 0.41
C LEU A 207 -12.92 1.94 -0.73
N ALA A 208 -13.63 1.24 -1.60
CA ALA A 208 -14.33 1.78 -2.75
C ALA A 208 -15.68 1.10 -2.95
N ASN A 209 -16.47 1.62 -3.90
CA ASN A 209 -17.72 1.05 -4.37
C ASN A 209 -17.65 0.71 -5.88
N LYS A 210 -16.49 0.26 -6.35
CA LYS A 210 -16.33 -0.25 -7.71
C LYS A 210 -17.05 -1.60 -7.87
N ASP A 211 -17.46 -1.92 -9.08
CA ASP A 211 -18.05 -3.23 -9.40
C ASP A 211 -16.96 -4.31 -9.53
N GLU A 212 -16.35 -4.62 -8.40
CA GLU A 212 -15.31 -5.63 -8.28
C GLU A 212 -15.33 -6.29 -6.88
N SER A 213 -14.85 -7.52 -6.78
CA SER A 213 -14.91 -8.31 -5.54
C SER A 213 -14.04 -7.77 -4.41
N SER A 214 -12.97 -7.05 -4.73
CA SER A 214 -12.09 -6.42 -3.74
C SER A 214 -12.71 -5.17 -3.10
N SER A 215 -13.71 -4.55 -3.71
CA SER A 215 -14.37 -3.37 -3.15
C SER A 215 -15.08 -3.68 -1.84
N VAL A 216 -14.90 -2.82 -0.84
CA VAL A 216 -15.58 -2.93 0.45
C VAL A 216 -17.08 -2.70 0.30
N PHE A 217 -17.47 -1.72 -0.52
CA PHE A 217 -18.87 -1.38 -0.74
C PHE A 217 -19.37 -1.92 -2.08
N LYS A 218 -20.68 -2.21 -2.13
CA LYS A 218 -21.36 -2.54 -3.39
C LYS A 218 -21.35 -1.34 -4.32
N ALA A 219 -21.24 -1.58 -5.63
CA ALA A 219 -21.33 -0.53 -6.65
C ALA A 219 -22.66 0.25 -6.61
N SER A 220 -23.72 -0.37 -6.08
CA SER A 220 -25.02 0.27 -5.89
C SER A 220 -25.12 1.15 -4.64
N SER A 221 -24.18 1.07 -3.71
CA SER A 221 -24.21 1.91 -2.51
C SER A 221 -23.80 3.34 -2.84
N THR A 222 -24.62 4.28 -2.42
CA THR A 222 -24.39 5.73 -2.52
C THR A 222 -24.24 6.39 -1.14
N ALA A 223 -24.28 5.60 -0.07
CA ALA A 223 -24.14 6.08 1.29
C ALA A 223 -22.71 6.57 1.55
N LEU A 224 -22.58 7.72 2.20
CA LEU A 224 -21.28 8.29 2.61
C LEU A 224 -21.03 8.12 4.12
N SER A 225 -22.05 7.73 4.88
CA SER A 225 -22.01 7.44 6.33
C SER A 225 -23.13 6.48 6.70
N ASP A 226 -23.13 6.03 7.96
CA ASP A 226 -24.18 5.18 8.54
C ASP A 226 -24.45 3.90 7.73
N TRP A 227 -23.39 3.31 7.17
CA TRP A 227 -23.49 2.11 6.34
C TRP A 227 -24.10 0.94 7.09
N THR A 228 -25.02 0.27 6.41
CA THR A 228 -25.67 -0.96 6.85
C THR A 228 -25.05 -2.18 6.17
N ASP A 229 -25.41 -3.39 6.58
CA ASP A 229 -24.94 -4.62 5.95
C ASP A 229 -25.31 -4.70 4.46
N ASP A 230 -26.36 -3.98 4.04
CA ASP A 230 -26.80 -3.93 2.64
C ASP A 230 -25.85 -3.13 1.74
N ASP A 231 -25.03 -2.24 2.32
CA ASP A 231 -24.06 -1.43 1.59
C ASP A 231 -22.76 -2.18 1.28
N PHE A 232 -22.42 -3.19 2.08
CA PHE A 232 -21.15 -3.91 1.97
C PHE A 232 -21.17 -5.04 0.96
N ASN A 233 -20.09 -5.18 0.21
CA ASN A 233 -19.75 -6.42 -0.48
C ASN A 233 -19.40 -7.54 0.52
N GLU A 234 -19.23 -8.74 0.02
CA GLU A 234 -18.85 -9.91 0.83
C GLU A 234 -17.48 -9.70 1.51
N SER A 235 -16.50 -9.22 0.76
CA SER A 235 -15.18 -8.84 1.27
C SER A 235 -15.27 -7.76 2.35
N GLY A 236 -16.09 -6.73 2.10
CA GLY A 236 -16.29 -5.63 3.06
C GLY A 236 -16.91 -6.07 4.38
N ARG A 237 -17.92 -6.93 4.35
CA ARG A 237 -18.49 -7.52 5.58
C ARG A 237 -17.44 -8.34 6.33
N TRP A 238 -16.71 -9.20 5.62
CA TRP A 238 -15.71 -10.07 6.21
C TRP A 238 -14.59 -9.28 6.90
N ILE A 239 -14.01 -8.28 6.23
CA ILE A 239 -12.91 -7.49 6.81
C ILE A 239 -13.36 -6.61 7.95
N ARG A 240 -14.55 -6.00 7.87
CA ARG A 240 -15.16 -5.25 8.98
C ARG A 240 -15.32 -6.11 10.22
N ASP A 241 -15.85 -7.32 10.05
CA ASP A 241 -16.10 -8.24 11.15
C ASP A 241 -14.80 -8.78 11.74
N TYR A 242 -13.79 -9.00 10.90
CA TYR A 242 -12.45 -9.34 11.34
C TYR A 242 -11.84 -8.23 12.23
N PHE A 243 -11.88 -6.97 11.80
CA PHE A 243 -11.37 -5.85 12.60
C PHE A 243 -12.15 -5.64 13.91
N ARG A 244 -13.45 -5.85 13.90
CA ARG A 244 -14.29 -5.81 15.14
C ARG A 244 -13.93 -6.89 16.13
N GLY A 245 -13.46 -8.03 15.69
CA GLY A 245 -13.00 -9.13 16.52
C GLY A 245 -11.57 -8.95 17.06
N MET A 246 -10.80 -7.99 16.56
CA MET A 246 -9.45 -7.71 17.07
C MET A 246 -9.51 -7.03 18.43
N PRO A 247 -8.59 -7.36 19.37
CA PRO A 247 -8.48 -6.66 20.64
C PRO A 247 -8.22 -5.17 20.41
N GLN A 248 -9.02 -4.30 20.99
CA GLN A 248 -8.72 -2.87 21.02
C GLN A 248 -7.48 -2.67 21.90
N LYS A 249 -6.43 -2.08 21.35
CA LYS A 249 -5.19 -1.77 22.07
C LYS A 249 -5.30 -0.45 22.81
#